data_aa606ad11b1824b57916953079bc78e2
#
_entry.id   aa606ad11b1824b57916953079bc78e2
#
_cell.length_a   1.000
_cell.length_b   1.000
_cell.length_c   1.000
_cell.angle_alpha   90.00
_cell.angle_beta   90.00
_cell.angle_gamma   90.00
#
_symmetry.space_group_name_H-M   'P 1'
#
loop_
_entity.id
_entity.type
_entity.pdbx_description
1 polymer ?
#
loop_
_entity_poly.entity_id
_entity_poly.type
_entity_poly.pdbx_seq_one_letter_code
_entity_poly.pdbx_strand_id
1 'polypeptide(L)'
;MSKLVAMRRLLAGAGVAALVLFLGAAGAADLNPKALSYKLPNQIPWVERSGGGSAQAVITGDPEKPGLYVVLLKWHPHHMSRPHFHPNDRFITVLSGTWWVGTGTKYDPDSTVPMPAGTVVTHYGNQVHYDGAKDEEAVLEIVGMGPATSTAAEEK
;
A
#
# COMPACT_ATOMS: atom_id res chain seq x y z
N MET A 1 -69.06 -7.18 -55.89
CA MET A 1 -67.80 -7.02 -56.62
C MET A 1 -66.85 -6.24 -55.73
N SER A 2 -66.03 -6.99 -54.93
CA SER A 2 -65.16 -6.42 -53.95
C SER A 2 -63.71 -6.57 -54.40
N LYS A 3 -62.95 -5.44 -54.46
CA LYS A 3 -61.53 -5.45 -54.81
C LYS A 3 -60.70 -5.53 -53.55
N LEU A 4 -59.99 -6.67 -53.38
CA LEU A 4 -58.98 -6.87 -52.29
C LEU A 4 -57.74 -6.06 -52.64
N VAL A 5 -57.35 -5.11 -51.75
CA VAL A 5 -56.10 -4.38 -51.83
C VAL A 5 -55.06 -5.11 -50.89
N ALA A 6 -54.07 -5.72 -51.50
CA ALA A 6 -52.98 -6.39 -50.80
C ALA A 6 -51.95 -5.35 -50.35
N MET A 7 -51.79 -5.17 -49.03
CA MET A 7 -50.81 -4.32 -48.40
C MET A 7 -49.50 -5.09 -48.21
N ARG A 8 -48.49 -4.79 -49.03
CA ARG A 8 -47.13 -5.31 -48.89
C ARG A 8 -46.45 -4.62 -47.71
N ARG A 9 -46.15 -5.34 -46.67
CA ARG A 9 -45.27 -4.86 -45.59
C ARG A 9 -43.82 -5.00 -46.03
N LEU A 10 -43.12 -3.86 -46.18
CA LEU A 10 -41.66 -3.83 -46.25
C LEU A 10 -41.06 -4.06 -44.84
N LEU A 11 -40.35 -5.16 -44.68
CA LEU A 11 -39.48 -5.38 -43.53
C LEU A 11 -38.15 -4.66 -43.81
N ALA A 12 -37.94 -3.54 -43.13
CA ALA A 12 -36.64 -2.89 -43.08
C ALA A 12 -35.77 -3.65 -42.07
N GLY A 13 -34.82 -4.46 -42.55
CA GLY A 13 -33.80 -5.08 -41.74
C GLY A 13 -32.77 -4.04 -41.29
N ALA A 14 -32.73 -3.69 -40.00
CA ALA A 14 -31.66 -2.91 -39.41
C ALA A 14 -30.47 -3.82 -39.17
N GLY A 15 -29.47 -3.72 -40.03
CA GLY A 15 -28.17 -4.37 -39.81
C GLY A 15 -27.42 -3.66 -38.69
N VAL A 16 -27.27 -4.31 -37.56
CA VAL A 16 -26.36 -3.87 -36.48
C VAL A 16 -24.94 -4.21 -36.91
N ALA A 17 -24.18 -3.22 -37.37
CA ALA A 17 -22.75 -3.38 -37.57
C ALA A 17 -22.05 -3.40 -36.20
N ALA A 18 -21.62 -4.59 -35.77
CA ALA A 18 -20.79 -4.75 -34.59
C ALA A 18 -19.38 -4.17 -34.88
N LEU A 19 -19.09 -3.00 -34.33
CA LEU A 19 -17.74 -2.42 -34.34
C LEU A 19 -16.87 -3.20 -33.39
N VAL A 20 -16.09 -4.15 -33.90
CA VAL A 20 -15.06 -4.87 -33.10
C VAL A 20 -13.89 -3.91 -32.94
N LEU A 21 -13.80 -3.26 -31.76
CA LEU A 21 -12.62 -2.52 -31.32
C LEU A 21 -11.51 -3.54 -31.04
N PHE A 22 -10.57 -3.69 -31.95
CA PHE A 22 -9.28 -4.33 -31.66
C PHE A 22 -8.52 -3.39 -30.70
N LEU A 23 -8.62 -3.65 -29.40
CA LEU A 23 -7.64 -3.17 -28.42
C LEU A 23 -6.33 -3.90 -28.74
N GLY A 24 -5.50 -3.29 -29.57
CA GLY A 24 -4.13 -3.73 -29.76
C GLY A 24 -3.47 -3.72 -28.38
N ALA A 25 -3.01 -4.88 -27.90
CA ALA A 25 -2.13 -4.96 -26.76
C ALA A 25 -0.90 -4.12 -27.13
N ALA A 26 -0.76 -2.94 -26.53
CA ALA A 26 0.48 -2.20 -26.58
C ALA A 26 1.52 -3.11 -25.94
N GLY A 27 2.40 -3.71 -26.76
CA GLY A 27 3.51 -4.51 -26.27
C GLY A 27 4.30 -3.66 -25.26
N ALA A 28 4.43 -4.14 -24.03
CA ALA A 28 5.27 -3.46 -23.04
C ALA A 28 6.69 -3.39 -23.62
N ALA A 29 7.25 -2.18 -23.67
CA ALA A 29 8.64 -2.00 -24.10
C ALA A 29 9.55 -2.75 -23.14
N ASP A 30 10.52 -3.50 -23.66
CA ASP A 30 11.54 -4.14 -22.85
C ASP A 30 12.44 -3.08 -22.20
N LEU A 31 12.36 -2.99 -20.87
CA LEU A 31 13.19 -2.07 -20.10
C LEU A 31 14.61 -2.64 -19.93
N ASN A 32 15.62 -1.77 -20.09
CA ASN A 32 17.01 -2.17 -19.89
C ASN A 32 17.27 -2.49 -18.40
N PRO A 33 17.55 -3.75 -18.03
CA PRO A 33 17.73 -4.14 -16.61
C PRO A 33 19.00 -3.55 -15.97
N LYS A 34 19.92 -2.99 -16.77
CA LYS A 34 21.08 -2.24 -16.27
C LYS A 34 20.75 -0.80 -15.91
N ALA A 35 19.64 -0.27 -16.41
CA ALA A 35 19.20 1.10 -16.13
C ALA A 35 18.29 1.18 -14.91
N LEU A 36 17.42 0.19 -14.71
CA LEU A 36 16.48 0.16 -13.59
C LEU A 36 16.05 -1.27 -13.26
N SER A 37 15.62 -1.46 -12.02
CA SER A 37 14.88 -2.64 -11.59
C SER A 37 13.53 -2.20 -11.00
N TYR A 38 12.51 -3.02 -11.12
CA TYR A 38 11.20 -2.76 -10.55
C TYR A 38 10.54 -4.04 -10.03
N LYS A 39 9.57 -3.87 -9.16
CA LYS A 39 8.67 -4.94 -8.74
C LYS A 39 7.24 -4.43 -8.85
N LEU A 40 6.39 -5.19 -9.51
CA LEU A 40 4.95 -4.93 -9.51
C LEU A 40 4.35 -5.27 -8.14
N PRO A 41 3.18 -4.74 -7.78
CA PRO A 41 2.58 -4.97 -6.46
C PRO A 41 2.46 -6.46 -6.07
N ASN A 42 2.14 -7.32 -7.03
CA ASN A 42 2.05 -8.77 -6.84
C ASN A 42 3.41 -9.50 -6.76
N GLN A 43 4.51 -8.78 -6.95
CA GLN A 43 5.89 -9.29 -6.87
C GLN A 43 6.62 -8.82 -5.61
N ILE A 44 5.97 -8.04 -4.75
CA ILE A 44 6.54 -7.58 -3.48
C ILE A 44 6.73 -8.80 -2.55
N PRO A 45 7.97 -9.06 -2.07
CA PRO A 45 8.29 -10.23 -1.27
C PRO A 45 7.93 -10.01 0.21
N TRP A 46 6.64 -10.00 0.51
CA TRP A 46 6.16 -9.82 1.87
C TRP A 46 6.57 -10.97 2.78
N VAL A 47 7.08 -10.64 3.96
CA VAL A 47 7.43 -11.58 5.02
C VAL A 47 6.69 -11.17 6.28
N GLU A 48 5.90 -12.10 6.84
CA GLU A 48 5.20 -11.88 8.11
C GLU A 48 6.20 -11.67 9.24
N ARG A 49 5.95 -10.65 10.06
CA ARG A 49 6.73 -10.39 11.25
C ARG A 49 6.23 -11.27 12.42
N SER A 50 7.11 -11.52 13.36
CA SER A 50 6.76 -12.26 14.57
C SER A 50 5.57 -11.62 15.27
N GLY A 51 4.57 -12.41 15.65
CA GLY A 51 3.32 -11.94 16.25
C GLY A 51 2.16 -11.77 15.26
N GLY A 52 2.38 -11.89 13.92
CA GLY A 52 1.30 -11.95 12.92
C GLY A 52 0.50 -10.67 12.71
N GLY A 53 0.91 -9.56 13.31
CA GLY A 53 0.18 -8.28 13.19
C GLY A 53 0.64 -7.39 12.05
N SER A 54 1.72 -7.75 11.36
CA SER A 54 2.28 -6.97 10.25
C SER A 54 3.20 -7.81 9.37
N ALA A 55 3.33 -7.41 8.11
CA ALA A 55 4.31 -7.96 7.18
C ALA A 55 5.28 -6.87 6.71
N GLN A 56 6.50 -7.26 6.36
CA GLN A 56 7.54 -6.36 5.86
C GLN A 56 8.13 -6.88 4.56
N ALA A 57 8.50 -5.97 3.67
CA ALA A 57 9.30 -6.29 2.49
C ALA A 57 10.50 -5.35 2.41
N VAL A 58 11.71 -5.89 2.33
CA VAL A 58 12.92 -5.09 2.09
C VAL A 58 13.00 -4.79 0.59
N ILE A 59 13.02 -3.50 0.25
CA ILE A 59 13.11 -3.02 -1.14
C ILE A 59 14.55 -2.74 -1.51
N THR A 60 15.30 -2.09 -0.63
CA THR A 60 16.74 -1.90 -0.81
C THR A 60 17.45 -1.78 0.54
N GLY A 61 18.75 -2.03 0.56
CA GLY A 61 19.56 -2.02 1.77
C GLY A 61 19.29 -3.20 2.70
N ASP A 62 19.75 -3.05 3.94
CA ASP A 62 19.54 -4.03 5.01
C ASP A 62 19.21 -3.27 6.31
N PRO A 63 17.97 -3.33 6.80
CA PRO A 63 17.58 -2.59 8.00
C PRO A 63 18.30 -3.04 9.28
N GLU A 64 18.96 -4.20 9.26
CA GLU A 64 19.72 -4.70 10.43
C GLU A 64 21.16 -4.20 10.46
N LYS A 65 21.65 -3.59 9.37
CA LYS A 65 23.04 -3.12 9.22
C LYS A 65 23.12 -1.60 9.09
N PRO A 66 24.29 -0.99 9.38
CA PRO A 66 24.53 0.41 9.06
C PRO A 66 24.36 0.70 7.58
N GLY A 67 23.70 1.81 7.25
CA GLY A 67 23.47 2.26 5.89
C GLY A 67 22.01 2.57 5.59
N LEU A 68 21.76 3.10 4.40
CA LEU A 68 20.41 3.39 3.93
C LEU A 68 19.61 2.11 3.73
N TYR A 69 18.37 2.11 4.20
CA TYR A 69 17.39 1.08 3.86
C TYR A 69 16.06 1.70 3.41
N VAL A 70 15.35 0.95 2.57
CA VAL A 70 13.94 1.21 2.23
C VAL A 70 13.18 -0.10 2.43
N VAL A 71 12.12 -0.02 3.23
CA VAL A 71 11.23 -1.15 3.48
C VAL A 71 9.77 -0.72 3.24
N LEU A 72 8.96 -1.66 2.82
CA LEU A 72 7.51 -1.55 2.93
C LEU A 72 7.07 -2.26 4.20
N LEU A 73 6.18 -1.62 4.94
CA LEU A 73 5.54 -2.20 6.13
C LEU A 73 4.03 -2.22 5.89
N LYS A 74 3.44 -3.37 6.13
CA LYS A 74 2.01 -3.60 6.05
C LYS A 74 1.49 -3.90 7.45
N TRP A 75 0.58 -3.09 7.96
CA TRP A 75 -0.17 -3.36 9.16
C TRP A 75 -1.47 -4.08 8.81
N HIS A 76 -1.71 -5.22 9.44
CA HIS A 76 -3.00 -5.91 9.33
C HIS A 76 -4.07 -5.20 10.16
N PRO A 77 -5.35 -5.29 9.80
CA PRO A 77 -6.43 -4.70 10.59
C PRO A 77 -6.39 -5.15 12.06
N HIS A 78 -6.74 -4.23 12.97
CA HIS A 78 -6.80 -4.43 14.42
C HIS A 78 -5.46 -4.77 15.10
N HIS A 79 -4.32 -4.42 14.45
CA HIS A 79 -2.99 -4.60 15.04
C HIS A 79 -2.28 -3.26 15.18
N MET A 80 -1.64 -3.10 16.34
CA MET A 80 -0.88 -1.90 16.69
C MET A 80 0.33 -2.27 17.54
N SER A 81 1.45 -1.57 17.32
CA SER A 81 2.64 -1.70 18.17
C SER A 81 2.37 -1.16 19.57
N ARG A 82 3.16 -1.60 20.55
CA ARG A 82 3.23 -0.97 21.86
C ARG A 82 4.23 0.18 21.82
N PRO A 83 4.18 1.14 22.78
CA PRO A 83 5.12 2.24 22.88
C PRO A 83 6.57 1.80 22.78
N HIS A 84 7.27 2.39 21.80
CA HIS A 84 8.67 2.07 21.51
C HIS A 84 9.35 3.25 20.82
N PHE A 85 10.67 3.20 20.66
CA PHE A 85 11.43 4.15 19.87
C PHE A 85 12.49 3.47 19.01
N HIS A 86 13.02 4.20 18.04
CA HIS A 86 14.13 3.79 17.19
C HIS A 86 15.30 4.76 17.38
N PRO A 87 16.55 4.33 17.18
CA PRO A 87 17.72 5.21 17.42
C PRO A 87 17.86 6.33 16.41
N ASN A 88 17.39 6.12 15.17
CA ASN A 88 17.58 7.06 14.06
C ASN A 88 16.23 7.56 13.54
N ASP A 89 16.25 8.73 12.89
CA ASP A 89 15.09 9.25 12.17
C ASP A 89 14.65 8.30 11.07
N ARG A 90 13.33 8.22 10.87
CA ARG A 90 12.71 7.47 9.78
C ARG A 90 11.72 8.35 9.05
N PHE A 91 11.76 8.33 7.73
CA PHE A 91 10.85 9.05 6.85
C PHE A 91 9.83 8.05 6.31
N ILE A 92 8.56 8.35 6.54
CA ILE A 92 7.47 7.41 6.30
C ILE A 92 6.46 8.05 5.37
N THR A 93 6.04 7.31 4.35
CA THR A 93 4.93 7.69 3.47
C THR A 93 3.84 6.64 3.58
N VAL A 94 2.61 7.07 3.83
CA VAL A 94 1.44 6.19 3.80
C VAL A 94 1.05 5.96 2.35
N LEU A 95 1.17 4.72 1.87
CA LEU A 95 0.89 4.33 0.48
C LEU A 95 -0.58 3.95 0.27
N SER A 96 -1.19 3.28 1.24
CA SER A 96 -2.61 2.89 1.19
C SER A 96 -3.19 2.70 2.58
N GLY A 97 -4.52 2.77 2.68
CA GLY A 97 -5.25 2.68 3.94
C GLY A 97 -5.06 3.89 4.85
N THR A 98 -5.43 3.71 6.12
CA THR A 98 -5.25 4.70 7.19
C THR A 98 -4.33 4.15 8.26
N TRP A 99 -3.17 4.78 8.42
CA TRP A 99 -2.23 4.48 9.49
C TRP A 99 -2.55 5.31 10.73
N TRP A 100 -2.57 4.68 11.90
CA TRP A 100 -2.93 5.33 13.16
C TRP A 100 -1.70 5.44 14.05
N VAL A 101 -1.41 6.66 14.55
CA VAL A 101 -0.19 6.96 15.30
C VAL A 101 -0.50 7.65 16.61
N GLY A 102 0.12 7.19 17.68
CA GLY A 102 0.15 7.81 18.99
C GLY A 102 1.58 8.07 19.45
N THR A 103 1.75 8.95 20.43
CA THR A 103 3.05 9.31 21.01
C THR A 103 3.03 9.19 22.53
N GLY A 104 4.22 9.05 23.14
CA GLY A 104 4.38 8.90 24.58
C GLY A 104 4.43 7.44 25.03
N THR A 105 4.68 7.26 26.34
CA THR A 105 4.93 5.98 26.97
C THR A 105 3.66 5.25 27.38
N LYS A 106 2.56 5.99 27.56
CA LYS A 106 1.25 5.41 27.88
C LYS A 106 0.57 4.92 26.59
N TYR A 107 0.28 3.64 26.52
CA TYR A 107 -0.45 3.07 25.41
C TYR A 107 -1.93 3.43 25.46
N ASP A 108 -2.40 4.17 24.47
CA ASP A 108 -3.81 4.57 24.33
C ASP A 108 -4.21 4.55 22.84
N PRO A 109 -4.68 3.41 22.32
CA PRO A 109 -5.05 3.28 20.92
C PRO A 109 -6.22 4.17 20.51
N ASP A 110 -7.06 4.61 21.47
CA ASP A 110 -8.20 5.49 21.18
C ASP A 110 -7.77 6.94 20.96
N SER A 111 -6.64 7.35 21.51
CA SER A 111 -6.04 8.69 21.33
C SER A 111 -5.12 8.80 20.10
N THR A 112 -5.10 7.80 19.22
CA THR A 112 -4.26 7.85 18.01
C THR A 112 -4.84 8.75 16.93
N VAL A 113 -3.95 9.37 16.15
CA VAL A 113 -4.28 10.26 15.04
C VAL A 113 -4.29 9.49 13.73
N PRO A 114 -5.36 9.59 12.91
CA PRO A 114 -5.42 8.95 11.61
C PRO A 114 -4.54 9.68 10.59
N MET A 115 -3.78 8.92 9.84
CA MET A 115 -2.90 9.37 8.75
C MET A 115 -3.28 8.61 7.47
N PRO A 116 -4.12 9.20 6.59
CA PRO A 116 -4.56 8.55 5.36
C PRO A 116 -3.43 8.47 4.33
N ALA A 117 -3.66 7.69 3.26
CA ALA A 117 -2.76 7.58 2.12
C ALA A 117 -2.33 8.96 1.58
N GLY A 118 -1.03 9.11 1.26
CA GLY A 118 -0.40 10.36 0.88
C GLY A 118 0.17 11.19 2.04
N THR A 119 -0.09 10.81 3.30
CA THR A 119 0.53 11.46 4.46
C THR A 119 2.02 11.14 4.51
N VAL A 120 2.84 12.16 4.81
CA VAL A 120 4.29 12.05 5.02
C VAL A 120 4.61 12.37 6.47
N VAL A 121 5.38 11.49 7.13
CA VAL A 121 5.70 11.58 8.55
C VAL A 121 7.19 11.40 8.78
N THR A 122 7.75 12.14 9.73
CA THR A 122 9.08 11.88 10.29
C THR A 122 8.92 11.33 11.71
N HIS A 123 9.36 10.09 11.93
CA HIS A 123 9.62 9.59 13.27
C HIS A 123 11.03 10.01 13.66
N TYR A 124 11.13 10.93 14.61
CA TYR A 124 12.41 11.37 15.13
C TYR A 124 13.07 10.30 15.99
N GLY A 125 14.37 10.16 15.85
CA GLY A 125 15.16 9.22 16.64
C GLY A 125 14.99 9.44 18.14
N ASN A 126 14.93 8.34 18.89
CA ASN A 126 14.75 8.29 20.35
C ASN A 126 13.43 8.90 20.87
N GLN A 127 12.46 9.19 19.99
CA GLN A 127 11.13 9.67 20.41
C GLN A 127 10.13 8.52 20.44
N VAL A 128 9.42 8.42 21.57
CA VAL A 128 8.48 7.31 21.82
C VAL A 128 7.19 7.50 21.03
N HIS A 129 6.80 6.46 20.32
CA HIS A 129 5.57 6.37 19.57
C HIS A 129 5.01 4.95 19.60
N TYR A 130 3.77 4.80 19.16
CA TYR A 130 3.11 3.53 18.85
C TYR A 130 2.19 3.75 17.66
N ASP A 131 2.02 2.73 16.84
CA ASP A 131 1.37 2.88 15.55
C ASP A 131 0.81 1.55 15.03
N GLY A 132 -0.14 1.64 14.10
CA GLY A 132 -0.75 0.45 13.51
C GLY A 132 -1.95 0.74 12.64
N ALA A 133 -2.82 -0.25 12.53
CA ALA A 133 -4.05 -0.18 11.76
C ALA A 133 -5.27 -0.53 12.63
N LYS A 134 -6.39 0.17 12.43
CA LYS A 134 -7.68 -0.15 13.05
C LYS A 134 -8.50 -1.07 12.13
N ASP A 135 -9.45 -0.53 11.40
CA ASP A 135 -10.45 -1.34 10.69
C ASP A 135 -9.99 -1.83 9.31
N GLU A 136 -8.95 -1.22 8.75
CA GLU A 136 -8.42 -1.55 7.43
C GLU A 136 -6.90 -1.74 7.44
N GLU A 137 -6.38 -2.49 6.47
CA GLU A 137 -4.93 -2.64 6.25
C GLU A 137 -4.30 -1.28 5.90
N ALA A 138 -3.13 -0.99 6.46
CA ALA A 138 -2.33 0.16 6.08
C ALA A 138 -0.97 -0.27 5.53
N VAL A 139 -0.55 0.31 4.41
CA VAL A 139 0.76 0.06 3.81
C VAL A 139 1.59 1.34 3.83
N LEU A 140 2.81 1.22 4.33
CA LEU A 140 3.75 2.31 4.49
C LEU A 140 5.02 2.03 3.69
N GLU A 141 5.66 3.10 3.17
CA GLU A 141 7.06 3.07 2.83
C GLU A 141 7.86 3.72 3.96
N ILE A 142 8.94 3.08 4.39
CA ILE A 142 9.84 3.60 5.43
C ILE A 142 11.25 3.67 4.86
N VAL A 143 11.81 4.87 4.90
CA VAL A 143 13.20 5.17 4.53
C VAL A 143 13.97 5.56 5.79
N GLY A 144 15.13 4.96 6.03
CA GLY A 144 15.93 5.27 7.21
C GLY A 144 17.39 4.84 7.08
N MET A 145 18.14 5.17 8.14
CA MET A 145 19.50 4.68 8.31
C MET A 145 19.50 3.56 9.36
N GLY A 146 20.03 2.41 8.98
CA GLY A 146 20.16 1.27 9.88
C GLY A 146 21.34 1.42 10.86
N PRO A 147 21.36 0.57 11.91
CA PRO A 147 20.39 -0.48 12.20
C PRO A 147 19.05 0.07 12.71
N ALA A 148 17.96 -0.50 12.20
CA ALA A 148 16.58 -0.13 12.54
C ALA A 148 16.07 -0.93 13.75
N THR A 149 16.80 -0.87 14.87
CA THR A 149 16.39 -1.53 16.11
C THR A 149 15.18 -0.82 16.72
N SER A 150 14.40 -1.56 17.51
CA SER A 150 13.27 -1.05 18.27
C SER A 150 13.49 -1.32 19.77
N THR A 151 13.27 -0.31 20.60
CA THR A 151 13.39 -0.39 22.06
C THR A 151 12.02 -0.13 22.68
N ALA A 152 11.53 -1.07 23.49
CA ALA A 152 10.27 -0.91 24.22
C ALA A 152 10.36 0.23 25.24
N ALA A 153 9.31 1.03 25.34
CA ALA A 153 9.25 2.22 26.20
C ALA A 153 7.90 2.42 26.89
N GLU A 154 7.08 1.37 26.96
CA GLU A 154 5.77 1.44 27.60
C GLU A 154 5.89 1.55 29.12
N GLU A 155 5.14 2.49 29.72
CA GLU A 155 4.94 2.56 31.16
C GLU A 155 4.15 1.33 31.64
N LYS A 156 4.57 0.81 32.81
CA LYS A 156 3.91 -0.34 33.47
C LYS A 156 2.77 0.13 34.34
#